data_170e7a868363d94dfae4464cbe473084
#
_entry.id   170e7a868363d94dfae4464cbe473084
#
_cell.length_a   1.000
_cell.length_b   1.000
_cell.length_c   1.000
_cell.angle_alpha   90.00
_cell.angle_beta   90.00
_cell.angle_gamma   90.00
#
_symmetry.space_group_name_H-M   'P 1'
#
loop_
_entity.id
_entity.type
_entity.pdbx_description
1 polymer ?
#
loop_
_entity_poly.entity_id
_entity_poly.type
_entity_poly.pdbx_seq_one_letter_code
_entity_poly.pdbx_strand_id
1 'polypeptide(L)'
;MNPKHPHGWAGSKRWEKVENLSHEFYNLGHMVEGAIAHYQATGKRNFLDIAVRYADCVCREIGDGMGQIVAVPGHQIAEMALAKLYLITGDRKYLKEAKFFLDKRGYTSRKGEYSQAHKPVVQQDEAVGHAVRAAYMYSGMADVAALTGDSAYIQAIDKIWDNIVSKKYYVTGGIGATSNGEAFGKNYELPNMSAYCETCAAIGNVYLNYRLFLLHGDGKYFDVLERTLYNGLISGVSLDAVSYTHLRAHETPEHL
;
A
#
# COMPACT_ATOMS: atom_id res chain seq x y z
N MET A 1 10.33 26.77 5.13
CA MET A 1 9.49 26.16 6.20
C MET A 1 8.27 27.03 6.39
N ASN A 2 7.09 26.40 6.51
CA ASN A 2 5.86 27.14 6.80
C ASN A 2 5.89 27.60 8.27
N PRO A 3 5.81 28.91 8.57
CA PRO A 3 5.86 29.41 9.94
C PRO A 3 4.73 28.93 10.85
N LYS A 4 3.60 28.46 10.27
CA LYS A 4 2.48 27.85 11.00
C LYS A 4 2.72 26.38 11.37
N HIS A 5 3.69 25.73 10.72
CA HIS A 5 4.04 24.32 10.94
C HIS A 5 5.56 24.18 10.89
N PRO A 6 6.30 24.66 11.90
CA PRO A 6 7.77 24.73 11.88
C PRO A 6 8.43 23.35 11.76
N HIS A 7 7.71 22.28 12.13
CA HIS A 7 8.16 20.90 12.02
C HIS A 7 7.49 20.15 10.87
N GLY A 8 6.65 20.84 10.06
CA GLY A 8 5.89 20.24 8.98
C GLY A 8 4.96 19.12 9.45
N TRP A 9 4.68 18.19 8.57
CA TRP A 9 3.80 17.03 8.84
C TRP A 9 4.48 15.94 9.67
N ALA A 10 5.82 15.95 9.77
CA ALA A 10 6.56 14.95 10.54
C ALA A 10 6.42 15.11 12.06
N GLY A 11 6.03 16.30 12.52
CA GLY A 11 5.97 16.61 13.95
C GLY A 11 7.32 17.08 14.52
N SER A 12 7.38 17.29 15.83
CA SER A 12 8.59 17.77 16.52
C SER A 12 9.58 16.66 16.87
N LYS A 13 9.09 15.43 16.95
CA LYS A 13 9.87 14.23 17.24
C LYS A 13 9.78 13.25 16.09
N ARG A 14 10.86 12.51 15.85
CA ARG A 14 10.87 11.44 14.87
C ARG A 14 9.74 10.42 15.18
N TRP A 15 9.06 9.97 14.17
CA TRP A 15 7.96 9.00 14.21
C TRP A 15 6.67 9.47 14.88
N GLU A 16 6.59 10.72 15.36
CA GLU A 16 5.45 11.25 16.10
C GLU A 16 4.13 11.15 15.30
N LYS A 17 4.19 11.30 13.99
CA LYS A 17 3.02 11.40 13.11
C LYS A 17 2.93 10.32 12.03
N VAL A 18 3.68 9.23 12.16
CA VAL A 18 3.77 8.19 11.13
C VAL A 18 2.45 7.46 10.86
N GLU A 19 1.56 7.38 11.83
CA GLU A 19 0.21 6.83 11.68
C GLU A 19 -0.77 7.82 11.03
N ASN A 20 -0.39 9.06 10.86
CA ASN A 20 -1.22 10.13 10.30
C ASN A 20 -0.67 10.56 8.93
N LEU A 21 -0.10 11.76 8.85
CA LEU A 21 0.24 12.42 7.60
C LEU A 21 1.74 12.63 7.36
N SER A 22 2.63 12.13 8.23
CA SER A 22 4.07 12.38 8.05
C SER A 22 4.65 11.68 6.81
N HIS A 23 4.02 10.61 6.35
CA HIS A 23 4.43 9.83 5.18
C HIS A 23 5.85 9.23 5.26
N GLU A 24 6.46 9.19 6.44
CA GLU A 24 7.83 8.66 6.59
C GLU A 24 7.94 7.20 6.14
N PHE A 25 6.98 6.36 6.52
CA PHE A 25 6.95 4.95 6.07
C PHE A 25 6.51 4.80 4.62
N TYR A 26 5.67 5.71 4.11
CA TYR A 26 5.35 5.78 2.69
C TYR A 26 6.59 6.06 1.85
N ASN A 27 7.38 7.05 2.25
CA ASN A 27 8.64 7.38 1.60
C ASN A 27 9.66 6.22 1.71
N LEU A 28 9.73 5.53 2.85
CA LEU A 28 10.52 4.31 3.00
C LEU A 28 10.12 3.27 1.95
N GLY A 29 8.82 2.98 1.84
CA GLY A 29 8.32 1.97 0.92
C GLY A 29 8.71 2.25 -0.53
N HIS A 30 8.43 3.46 -1.03
CA HIS A 30 8.81 3.86 -2.39
C HIS A 30 10.31 3.89 -2.61
N MET A 31 11.08 4.35 -1.63
CA MET A 31 12.54 4.35 -1.71
C MET A 31 13.10 2.93 -1.82
N VAL A 32 12.59 2.00 -1.03
CA VAL A 32 13.02 0.59 -1.06
C VAL A 32 12.66 -0.04 -2.39
N GLU A 33 11.43 0.14 -2.88
CA GLU A 33 11.00 -0.37 -4.19
C GLU A 33 11.89 0.15 -5.34
N GLY A 34 12.11 1.47 -5.38
CA GLY A 34 12.99 2.09 -6.38
C GLY A 34 14.44 1.62 -6.28
N ALA A 35 14.96 1.47 -5.07
CA ALA A 35 16.33 1.00 -4.83
C ALA A 35 16.53 -0.46 -5.25
N ILE A 36 15.54 -1.32 -5.01
CA ILE A 36 15.55 -2.73 -5.45
C ILE A 36 15.49 -2.78 -6.99
N ALA A 37 14.58 -2.02 -7.61
CA ALA A 37 14.48 -1.96 -9.07
C ALA A 37 15.79 -1.49 -9.72
N HIS A 38 16.41 -0.45 -9.16
CA HIS A 38 17.73 0.02 -9.61
C HIS A 38 18.81 -1.06 -9.48
N TYR A 39 18.85 -1.75 -8.34
CA TYR A 39 19.80 -2.84 -8.12
C TYR A 39 19.60 -3.99 -9.11
N GLN A 40 18.36 -4.42 -9.31
CA GLN A 40 18.03 -5.51 -10.24
C GLN A 40 18.39 -5.15 -11.70
N ALA A 41 18.17 -3.90 -12.10
CA ALA A 41 18.46 -3.44 -13.45
C ALA A 41 19.95 -3.19 -13.73
N THR A 42 20.73 -2.79 -12.71
CA THR A 42 22.10 -2.29 -12.91
C THR A 42 23.19 -3.10 -12.19
N GLY A 43 22.82 -3.94 -11.22
CA GLY A 43 23.74 -4.59 -10.29
C GLY A 43 24.40 -3.65 -9.26
N LYS A 44 24.11 -2.34 -9.31
CA LYS A 44 24.75 -1.34 -8.43
C LYS A 44 24.04 -1.24 -7.10
N ARG A 45 24.77 -1.34 -6.00
CA ARG A 45 24.24 -1.33 -4.63
C ARG A 45 24.11 0.06 -4.01
N ASN A 46 24.69 1.09 -4.57
CA ASN A 46 24.78 2.43 -3.95
C ASN A 46 23.42 2.95 -3.45
N PHE A 47 22.36 2.83 -4.22
CA PHE A 47 21.02 3.23 -3.80
C PHE A 47 20.39 2.21 -2.84
N LEU A 48 20.56 0.92 -3.10
CA LEU A 48 20.07 -0.14 -2.22
C LEU A 48 20.67 -0.02 -0.81
N ASP A 49 21.96 0.28 -0.68
CA ASP A 49 22.61 0.41 0.62
C ASP A 49 22.09 1.62 1.43
N ILE A 50 21.62 2.69 0.77
CA ILE A 50 20.93 3.79 1.43
C ILE A 50 19.55 3.35 1.93
N ALA A 51 18.78 2.66 1.09
CA ALA A 51 17.46 2.14 1.45
C ALA A 51 17.54 1.13 2.61
N VAL A 52 18.54 0.24 2.59
CA VAL A 52 18.85 -0.70 3.68
C VAL A 52 19.08 0.04 5.00
N ARG A 53 19.92 1.08 5.01
CA ARG A 53 20.16 1.86 6.24
C ARG A 53 18.89 2.52 6.78
N TYR A 54 18.00 2.98 5.88
CA TYR A 54 16.73 3.53 6.33
C TYR A 54 15.81 2.44 6.90
N ALA A 55 15.69 1.29 6.23
CA ALA A 55 14.93 0.15 6.73
C ALA A 55 15.48 -0.36 8.07
N ASP A 56 16.80 -0.41 8.23
CA ASP A 56 17.47 -0.77 9.51
C ASP A 56 17.12 0.20 10.64
N CYS A 57 17.05 1.49 10.33
CA CYS A 57 16.61 2.49 11.30
C CYS A 57 15.17 2.22 11.75
N VAL A 58 14.27 1.92 10.82
CA VAL A 58 12.87 1.59 11.16
C VAL A 58 12.81 0.32 12.01
N CYS A 59 13.42 -0.77 11.58
CA CYS A 59 13.41 -2.04 12.34
C CYS A 59 14.03 -1.92 13.75
N ARG A 60 14.91 -0.95 13.98
CA ARG A 60 15.49 -0.68 15.29
C ARG A 60 14.57 0.13 16.20
N GLU A 61 13.89 1.12 15.64
CA GLU A 61 13.10 2.11 16.40
C GLU A 61 11.63 1.67 16.58
N ILE A 62 11.10 0.92 15.61
CA ILE A 62 9.68 0.51 15.55
C ILE A 62 9.59 -0.98 15.88
N GLY A 63 8.56 -1.35 16.63
CA GLY A 63 8.35 -2.73 17.06
C GLY A 63 7.63 -2.81 18.40
N ASP A 64 7.61 -3.99 19.00
CA ASP A 64 7.07 -4.25 20.34
C ASP A 64 8.14 -4.71 21.34
N GLY A 65 9.40 -4.56 20.98
CA GLY A 65 10.54 -4.78 21.87
C GLY A 65 10.74 -3.65 22.89
N MET A 66 11.58 -3.90 23.90
CA MET A 66 11.90 -2.90 24.91
C MET A 66 12.55 -1.67 24.27
N GLY A 67 11.94 -0.48 24.48
CA GLY A 67 12.42 0.80 23.95
C GLY A 67 11.97 1.10 22.51
N GLN A 68 11.27 0.19 21.85
CA GLN A 68 10.69 0.44 20.54
C GLN A 68 9.34 1.15 20.62
N ILE A 69 8.96 1.79 19.54
CA ILE A 69 7.68 2.49 19.37
C ILE A 69 6.72 1.57 18.64
N VAL A 70 5.54 1.32 19.21
CA VAL A 70 4.48 0.59 18.53
C VAL A 70 3.73 1.55 17.61
N ALA A 71 3.98 1.46 16.33
CA ALA A 71 3.33 2.27 15.30
C ALA A 71 3.21 1.49 13.99
N VAL A 72 2.24 1.89 13.15
CA VAL A 72 2.02 1.32 11.82
C VAL A 72 2.01 2.41 10.75
N PRO A 73 2.29 2.11 9.48
CA PRO A 73 2.22 3.10 8.41
C PRO A 73 0.86 3.79 8.35
N GLY A 74 0.85 5.12 8.36
CA GLY A 74 -0.37 5.89 8.12
C GLY A 74 -0.87 5.70 6.68
N HIS A 75 0.05 5.70 5.72
CA HIS A 75 -0.19 5.22 4.36
C HIS A 75 0.66 3.96 4.13
N GLN A 76 0.00 2.90 3.70
CA GLN A 76 0.61 1.60 3.45
C GLN A 76 1.46 1.65 2.17
N ILE A 77 2.48 0.86 2.12
CA ILE A 77 3.41 0.41 1.08
C ILE A 77 4.66 -0.19 1.72
N ALA A 78 5.03 0.25 2.92
CA ALA A 78 6.22 -0.24 3.61
C ALA A 78 6.17 -1.76 3.81
N GLU A 79 4.99 -2.32 4.01
CA GLU A 79 4.77 -3.74 4.23
C GLU A 79 5.24 -4.57 3.04
N MET A 80 4.80 -4.24 1.82
CA MET A 80 5.23 -4.96 0.61
C MET A 80 6.69 -4.69 0.26
N ALA A 81 7.17 -3.47 0.47
CA ALA A 81 8.55 -3.10 0.18
C ALA A 81 9.55 -3.82 1.09
N LEU A 82 9.24 -3.94 2.39
CA LEU A 82 10.07 -4.68 3.35
C LEU A 82 10.06 -6.19 3.08
N ALA A 83 8.92 -6.77 2.70
CA ALA A 83 8.84 -8.16 2.26
C ALA A 83 9.76 -8.40 1.04
N LYS A 84 9.75 -7.49 0.08
CA LYS A 84 10.63 -7.54 -1.10
C LYS A 84 12.10 -7.33 -0.73
N LEU A 85 12.39 -6.44 0.24
CA LEU A 85 13.74 -6.22 0.73
C LEU A 85 14.32 -7.49 1.40
N TYR A 86 13.48 -8.23 2.12
CA TYR A 86 13.85 -9.55 2.63
C TYR A 86 14.27 -10.51 1.51
N LEU A 87 13.53 -10.57 0.41
CA LEU A 87 13.88 -11.44 -0.72
C LEU A 87 15.23 -11.09 -1.36
N ILE A 88 15.59 -9.81 -1.37
CA ILE A 88 16.86 -9.33 -1.95
C ILE A 88 18.05 -9.52 -1.01
N THR A 89 17.84 -9.34 0.29
CA THR A 89 18.93 -9.33 1.29
C THR A 89 19.08 -10.64 2.05
N GLY A 90 18.02 -11.44 2.14
CA GLY A 90 17.94 -12.62 3.00
C GLY A 90 17.75 -12.29 4.49
N ASP A 91 17.71 -11.00 4.89
CA ASP A 91 17.63 -10.63 6.31
C ASP A 91 16.19 -10.65 6.80
N ARG A 92 15.90 -11.61 7.67
CA ARG A 92 14.57 -11.89 8.23
C ARG A 92 13.96 -10.73 9.02
N LYS A 93 14.76 -9.77 9.49
CA LYS A 93 14.23 -8.62 10.23
C LYS A 93 13.24 -7.80 9.39
N TYR A 94 13.45 -7.69 8.08
CA TYR A 94 12.53 -6.96 7.18
C TYR A 94 11.19 -7.66 7.01
N LEU A 95 11.19 -8.99 6.87
CA LEU A 95 9.94 -9.75 6.83
C LEU A 95 9.20 -9.69 8.19
N LYS A 96 9.93 -9.74 9.29
CA LYS A 96 9.37 -9.57 10.64
C LYS A 96 8.73 -8.20 10.79
N GLU A 97 9.37 -7.14 10.31
CA GLU A 97 8.84 -5.78 10.37
C GLU A 97 7.61 -5.59 9.47
N ALA A 98 7.64 -6.14 8.24
CA ALA A 98 6.48 -6.15 7.36
C ALA A 98 5.26 -6.80 8.03
N LYS A 99 5.46 -7.97 8.63
CA LYS A 99 4.42 -8.69 9.37
C LYS A 99 3.97 -7.92 10.61
N PHE A 100 4.89 -7.30 11.35
CA PHE A 100 4.57 -6.47 12.51
C PHE A 100 3.62 -5.33 12.15
N PHE A 101 3.88 -4.60 11.07
CA PHE A 101 2.99 -3.52 10.63
C PHE A 101 1.57 -4.02 10.34
N LEU A 102 1.44 -5.19 9.72
CA LEU A 102 0.15 -5.80 9.43
C LEU A 102 -0.53 -6.31 10.72
N ASP A 103 0.19 -7.06 11.56
CA ASP A 103 -0.36 -7.63 12.79
C ASP A 103 -0.82 -6.56 13.79
N LYS A 104 -0.15 -5.40 13.81
CA LYS A 104 -0.51 -4.29 14.71
C LYS A 104 -1.60 -3.36 14.14
N ARG A 105 -1.90 -3.45 12.84
CA ARG A 105 -2.99 -2.66 12.25
C ARG A 105 -4.32 -3.01 12.90
N GLY A 106 -5.05 -1.97 13.31
CA GLY A 106 -6.28 -2.11 14.09
C GLY A 106 -6.08 -2.17 15.61
N TYR A 107 -4.84 -2.29 16.08
CA TYR A 107 -4.52 -2.31 17.52
C TYR A 107 -3.81 -1.04 18.02
N THR A 108 -3.33 -0.18 17.12
CA THR A 108 -2.68 1.09 17.48
C THR A 108 -3.70 2.20 17.77
N SER A 109 -3.24 3.43 17.95
CA SER A 109 -4.11 4.59 18.16
C SER A 109 -4.96 4.93 16.92
N ARG A 110 -4.47 4.65 15.73
CA ARG A 110 -5.20 4.85 14.48
C ARG A 110 -6.31 3.83 14.33
N LYS A 111 -7.55 4.30 14.19
CA LYS A 111 -8.75 3.48 14.04
C LYS A 111 -9.53 3.91 12.78
N GLY A 112 -10.48 3.05 12.38
CA GLY A 112 -11.43 3.36 11.33
C GLY A 112 -11.07 2.80 9.96
N GLU A 113 -12.02 2.91 9.06
CA GLU A 113 -11.96 2.30 7.73
C GLU A 113 -10.98 3.00 6.80
N TYR A 114 -10.83 4.33 6.92
CA TYR A 114 -9.99 5.14 6.03
C TYR A 114 -8.59 4.57 5.83
N SER A 115 -7.97 4.06 6.89
CA SER A 115 -6.63 3.45 6.88
C SER A 115 -6.65 1.95 7.11
N GLN A 116 -7.77 1.28 6.85
CA GLN A 116 -7.98 -0.16 7.06
C GLN A 116 -7.66 -0.62 8.49
N ALA A 117 -7.88 0.25 9.48
CA ALA A 117 -7.61 -0.01 10.90
C ALA A 117 -8.89 -0.26 11.74
N HIS A 118 -10.01 -0.56 11.08
CA HIS A 118 -11.31 -0.85 11.70
C HIS A 118 -11.37 -2.24 12.35
N LYS A 119 -10.62 -3.19 11.80
CA LYS A 119 -10.48 -4.57 12.29
C LYS A 119 -9.03 -5.02 12.16
N PRO A 120 -8.55 -6.02 12.93
CA PRO A 120 -7.31 -6.73 12.63
C PRO A 120 -7.32 -7.24 11.19
N VAL A 121 -6.19 -7.20 10.50
CA VAL A 121 -6.14 -7.48 9.05
C VAL A 121 -6.65 -8.88 8.69
N VAL A 122 -6.37 -9.88 9.51
CA VAL A 122 -6.84 -11.27 9.31
C VAL A 122 -8.35 -11.45 9.54
N GLN A 123 -9.04 -10.46 10.07
CA GLN A 123 -10.50 -10.45 10.28
C GLN A 123 -11.23 -9.59 9.26
N GLN A 124 -10.50 -8.95 8.36
CA GLN A 124 -11.10 -8.15 7.29
C GLN A 124 -11.65 -9.05 6.19
N ASP A 125 -12.83 -8.70 5.70
CA ASP A 125 -13.60 -9.47 4.72
C ASP A 125 -14.22 -8.57 3.63
N GLU A 126 -14.00 -7.27 3.74
CA GLU A 126 -14.51 -6.24 2.84
C GLU A 126 -13.45 -5.17 2.59
N ALA A 127 -13.36 -4.69 1.35
CA ALA A 127 -12.52 -3.57 0.98
C ALA A 127 -13.21 -2.25 1.38
N VAL A 128 -12.58 -1.48 2.25
CA VAL A 128 -13.12 -0.22 2.80
C VAL A 128 -12.07 0.89 2.84
N GLY A 129 -12.54 2.12 2.96
CA GLY A 129 -11.69 3.29 3.14
C GLY A 129 -10.88 3.64 1.88
N HIS A 130 -9.78 4.34 2.07
CA HIS A 130 -8.95 4.85 0.98
C HIS A 130 -8.41 3.72 0.10
N ALA A 131 -8.71 3.76 -1.20
CA ALA A 131 -8.51 2.63 -2.10
C ALA A 131 -7.02 2.31 -2.35
N VAL A 132 -6.15 3.32 -2.45
CA VAL A 132 -4.70 3.12 -2.63
C VAL A 132 -4.09 2.47 -1.39
N ARG A 133 -4.39 3.00 -0.19
CA ARG A 133 -3.92 2.43 1.09
C ARG A 133 -4.33 0.97 1.22
N ALA A 134 -5.58 0.67 0.89
CA ALA A 134 -6.13 -0.68 0.91
C ALA A 134 -5.38 -1.61 -0.05
N ALA A 135 -5.28 -1.24 -1.32
CA ALA A 135 -4.63 -2.08 -2.34
C ALA A 135 -3.15 -2.35 -2.02
N TYR A 136 -2.42 -1.36 -1.49
CA TYR A 136 -1.04 -1.54 -1.06
C TYR A 136 -0.94 -2.46 0.18
N MET A 137 -1.84 -2.29 1.16
CA MET A 137 -1.87 -3.17 2.32
C MET A 137 -2.16 -4.61 1.92
N TYR A 138 -3.16 -4.82 1.07
CA TYR A 138 -3.53 -6.16 0.60
C TYR A 138 -2.39 -6.80 -0.21
N SER A 139 -1.64 -6.00 -0.98
CA SER A 139 -0.42 -6.46 -1.64
C SER A 139 0.64 -6.94 -0.63
N GLY A 140 0.87 -6.16 0.44
CA GLY A 140 1.77 -6.54 1.53
C GLY A 140 1.30 -7.79 2.29
N MET A 141 -0.02 -7.93 2.49
CA MET A 141 -0.60 -9.15 3.07
C MET A 141 -0.33 -10.38 2.19
N ALA A 142 -0.46 -10.25 0.87
CA ALA A 142 -0.17 -11.33 -0.07
C ALA A 142 1.32 -11.73 -0.05
N ASP A 143 2.23 -10.76 -0.02
CA ASP A 143 3.68 -11.01 0.07
C ASP A 143 4.03 -11.72 1.39
N VAL A 144 3.51 -11.24 2.53
CA VAL A 144 3.75 -11.86 3.84
C VAL A 144 3.14 -13.26 3.91
N ALA A 145 1.93 -13.45 3.38
CA ALA A 145 1.28 -14.77 3.30
C ALA A 145 2.13 -15.77 2.50
N ALA A 146 2.62 -15.37 1.32
CA ALA A 146 3.46 -16.22 0.47
C ALA A 146 4.79 -16.61 1.16
N LEU A 147 5.38 -15.68 1.93
CA LEU A 147 6.68 -15.88 2.57
C LEU A 147 6.61 -16.61 3.92
N THR A 148 5.44 -16.59 4.57
CA THR A 148 5.25 -17.22 5.90
C THR A 148 4.37 -18.45 5.88
N GLY A 149 3.56 -18.64 4.84
CA GLY A 149 2.54 -19.70 4.79
C GLY A 149 1.35 -19.46 5.73
N ASP A 150 1.16 -18.23 6.21
CA ASP A 150 0.10 -17.88 7.17
C ASP A 150 -1.29 -17.91 6.50
N SER A 151 -2.03 -19.00 6.74
CA SER A 151 -3.34 -19.24 6.13
C SER A 151 -4.41 -18.21 6.54
N ALA A 152 -4.27 -17.55 7.69
CA ALA A 152 -5.21 -16.52 8.11
C ALA A 152 -5.14 -15.28 7.20
N TYR A 153 -3.93 -14.92 6.77
CA TYR A 153 -3.73 -13.86 5.77
C TYR A 153 -4.32 -14.25 4.41
N ILE A 154 -4.07 -15.49 3.95
CA ILE A 154 -4.61 -15.98 2.68
C ILE A 154 -6.13 -15.91 2.67
N GLN A 155 -6.78 -16.44 3.72
CA GLN A 155 -8.25 -16.43 3.83
C GLN A 155 -8.83 -15.00 3.85
N ALA A 156 -8.18 -14.07 4.53
CA ALA A 156 -8.63 -12.68 4.58
C ALA A 156 -8.50 -12.00 3.20
N ILE A 157 -7.35 -12.19 2.53
CA ILE A 157 -7.11 -11.58 1.21
C ILE A 157 -8.08 -12.13 0.16
N ASP A 158 -8.36 -13.43 0.18
CA ASP A 158 -9.27 -14.07 -0.76
C ASP A 158 -10.70 -13.51 -0.63
N LYS A 159 -11.18 -13.33 0.60
CA LYS A 159 -12.49 -12.68 0.87
C LYS A 159 -12.52 -11.23 0.41
N ILE A 160 -11.46 -10.48 0.69
CA ILE A 160 -11.35 -9.07 0.30
C ILE A 160 -11.31 -8.95 -1.22
N TRP A 161 -10.52 -9.78 -1.90
CA TRP A 161 -10.44 -9.79 -3.35
C TRP A 161 -11.80 -10.11 -3.99
N ASP A 162 -12.49 -11.12 -3.47
CA ASP A 162 -13.82 -11.49 -3.92
C ASP A 162 -14.82 -10.34 -3.73
N ASN A 163 -14.75 -9.64 -2.60
CA ASN A 163 -15.54 -8.43 -2.35
C ASN A 163 -15.23 -7.32 -3.35
N ILE A 164 -13.96 -7.05 -3.64
CA ILE A 164 -13.58 -6.04 -4.63
C ILE A 164 -14.15 -6.41 -6.00
N VAL A 165 -13.82 -7.57 -6.50
CA VAL A 165 -14.12 -7.95 -7.90
C VAL A 165 -15.61 -8.13 -8.14
N SER A 166 -16.34 -8.68 -7.16
CA SER A 166 -17.77 -8.93 -7.31
C SER A 166 -18.66 -7.73 -7.02
N LYS A 167 -18.19 -6.72 -6.28
CA LYS A 167 -19.07 -5.66 -5.74
C LYS A 167 -18.55 -4.23 -5.86
N LYS A 168 -17.24 -4.03 -6.06
CA LYS A 168 -16.59 -2.70 -5.97
C LYS A 168 -15.66 -2.40 -7.14
N TYR A 169 -15.71 -3.19 -8.20
CA TYR A 169 -14.85 -3.13 -9.36
C TYR A 169 -15.62 -2.57 -10.56
N TYR A 170 -15.07 -1.52 -11.17
CA TYR A 170 -15.66 -0.90 -12.35
C TYR A 170 -15.37 -1.68 -13.63
N VAL A 171 -16.23 -1.57 -14.62
CA VAL A 171 -16.05 -2.17 -15.95
C VAL A 171 -14.70 -1.82 -16.56
N THR A 172 -14.21 -0.61 -16.30
CA THR A 172 -12.90 -0.12 -16.73
C THR A 172 -11.71 -0.69 -15.95
N GLY A 173 -11.96 -1.50 -14.94
CA GLY A 173 -10.89 -1.98 -14.07
C GLY A 173 -10.53 -1.04 -12.91
N GLY A 174 -11.21 0.10 -12.78
CA GLY A 174 -11.01 1.05 -11.69
C GLY A 174 -11.56 0.56 -10.36
N ILE A 175 -11.03 1.08 -9.28
CA ILE A 175 -11.51 0.94 -7.90
C ILE A 175 -11.51 2.30 -7.21
N GLY A 176 -12.37 2.49 -6.20
CA GLY A 176 -12.53 3.76 -5.51
C GLY A 176 -13.69 4.58 -6.04
N ALA A 177 -14.85 4.51 -5.37
CA ALA A 177 -16.11 5.06 -5.85
C ALA A 177 -16.28 6.56 -5.59
N THR A 178 -15.62 7.09 -4.54
CA THR A 178 -15.84 8.46 -4.07
C THR A 178 -14.56 9.25 -3.87
N SER A 179 -14.59 10.54 -4.22
CA SER A 179 -13.53 11.50 -3.90
C SER A 179 -13.45 11.82 -2.41
N ASN A 180 -14.56 11.62 -1.66
CA ASN A 180 -14.52 11.80 -0.22
C ASN A 180 -13.67 10.70 0.43
N GLY A 181 -12.48 11.05 0.86
CA GLY A 181 -11.50 10.13 1.40
C GLY A 181 -10.90 9.18 0.35
N GLU A 182 -11.06 9.46 -0.96
CA GLU A 182 -10.51 8.67 -2.07
C GLU A 182 -10.82 7.17 -1.91
N ALA A 183 -12.08 6.87 -1.57
CA ALA A 183 -12.45 5.64 -0.89
C ALA A 183 -13.31 4.69 -1.73
N PHE A 184 -13.31 3.43 -1.31
CA PHE A 184 -14.34 2.49 -1.72
C PHE A 184 -15.72 2.98 -1.22
N GLY A 185 -16.74 2.81 -2.05
CA GLY A 185 -18.14 2.93 -1.66
C GLY A 185 -18.66 1.68 -0.95
N LYS A 186 -19.95 1.68 -0.63
CA LYS A 186 -20.65 0.47 -0.18
C LYS A 186 -20.67 -0.59 -1.29
N ASN A 187 -21.02 -1.82 -0.94
CA ASN A 187 -21.18 -2.87 -1.94
C ASN A 187 -22.19 -2.43 -3.02
N TYR A 188 -21.79 -2.57 -4.29
CA TYR A 188 -22.54 -2.16 -5.49
C TYR A 188 -22.73 -0.64 -5.66
N GLU A 189 -22.08 0.18 -4.86
CA GLU A 189 -22.04 1.63 -5.04
C GLU A 189 -20.94 1.99 -6.06
N LEU A 190 -21.32 2.02 -7.33
CA LEU A 190 -20.44 2.25 -8.47
C LEU A 190 -20.98 3.39 -9.36
N PRO A 191 -21.02 4.65 -8.85
CA PRO A 191 -21.51 5.77 -9.62
C PRO A 191 -20.62 6.04 -10.84
N ASN A 192 -21.22 6.23 -12.03
CA ASN A 192 -20.45 6.51 -13.25
C ASN A 192 -19.94 7.96 -13.32
N MET A 193 -20.82 8.92 -12.99
CA MET A 193 -20.51 10.35 -13.19
C MET A 193 -19.61 10.94 -12.11
N SER A 194 -19.59 10.35 -10.92
CA SER A 194 -18.82 10.83 -9.77
C SER A 194 -17.79 9.81 -9.27
N ALA A 195 -17.53 8.76 -10.07
CA ALA A 195 -16.50 7.79 -9.77
C ALA A 195 -15.14 8.48 -9.63
N TYR A 196 -14.42 8.21 -8.54
CA TYR A 196 -13.09 8.77 -8.36
C TYR A 196 -12.04 7.98 -9.16
N CYS A 197 -12.02 6.67 -9.00
CA CYS A 197 -11.21 5.72 -9.79
C CYS A 197 -9.78 6.21 -10.08
N GLU A 198 -9.10 6.63 -9.04
CA GLU A 198 -7.75 7.20 -9.11
C GLU A 198 -6.75 6.26 -9.79
N THR A 199 -5.85 6.82 -10.62
CA THR A 199 -4.76 6.06 -11.27
C THR A 199 -3.88 5.33 -10.25
N CYS A 200 -3.60 5.94 -9.08
CA CYS A 200 -2.84 5.29 -8.01
C CYS A 200 -3.54 4.03 -7.49
N ALA A 201 -4.87 4.08 -7.37
CA ALA A 201 -5.66 2.92 -6.95
C ALA A 201 -5.62 1.79 -8.01
N ALA A 202 -5.64 2.15 -9.30
CA ALA A 202 -5.46 1.19 -10.39
C ALA A 202 -4.06 0.54 -10.33
N ILE A 203 -2.99 1.30 -10.08
CA ILE A 203 -1.64 0.78 -9.88
C ILE A 203 -1.61 -0.21 -8.70
N GLY A 204 -2.20 0.18 -7.57
CA GLY A 204 -2.29 -0.70 -6.40
C GLY A 204 -3.06 -1.99 -6.68
N ASN A 205 -4.15 -1.90 -7.46
CA ASN A 205 -4.93 -3.07 -7.86
C ASN A 205 -4.14 -4.01 -8.80
N VAL A 206 -3.32 -3.48 -9.71
CA VAL A 206 -2.39 -4.28 -10.53
C VAL A 206 -1.39 -5.01 -9.63
N TYR A 207 -0.82 -4.33 -8.64
CA TYR A 207 0.13 -4.94 -7.69
C TYR A 207 -0.51 -6.07 -6.88
N LEU A 208 -1.73 -5.87 -6.39
CA LEU A 208 -2.47 -6.89 -5.65
C LEU A 208 -2.73 -8.12 -6.52
N ASN A 209 -3.29 -7.92 -7.70
CA ASN A 209 -3.66 -9.04 -8.58
C ASN A 209 -2.44 -9.83 -9.07
N TYR A 210 -1.33 -9.16 -9.36
CA TYR A 210 -0.08 -9.83 -9.70
C TYR A 210 0.41 -10.75 -8.57
N ARG A 211 0.36 -10.29 -7.32
CA ARG A 211 0.76 -11.08 -6.15
C ARG A 211 -0.16 -12.25 -5.88
N LEU A 212 -1.46 -12.04 -6.03
CA LEU A 212 -2.44 -13.13 -5.90
C LEU A 212 -2.28 -14.18 -7.01
N PHE A 213 -1.96 -13.74 -8.23
CA PHE A 213 -1.60 -14.67 -9.30
C PHE A 213 -0.36 -15.50 -8.95
N LEU A 214 0.69 -14.89 -8.41
CA LEU A 214 1.88 -15.62 -7.96
C LEU A 214 1.59 -16.55 -6.78
N LEU A 215 0.68 -16.18 -5.89
CA LEU A 215 0.31 -16.97 -4.71
C LEU A 215 -0.54 -18.19 -5.06
N HIS A 216 -1.50 -18.03 -5.97
CA HIS A 216 -2.52 -19.05 -6.27
C HIS A 216 -2.33 -19.76 -7.61
N GLY A 217 -1.64 -19.15 -8.58
CA GLY A 217 -1.49 -19.69 -9.94
C GLY A 217 -2.76 -19.67 -10.78
N ASP A 218 -3.82 -18.94 -10.36
CA ASP A 218 -5.12 -18.91 -11.04
C ASP A 218 -5.21 -17.70 -11.98
N GLY A 219 -5.54 -17.95 -13.25
CA GLY A 219 -5.65 -16.92 -14.30
C GLY A 219 -6.66 -15.81 -14.03
N LYS A 220 -7.69 -16.05 -13.20
CA LYS A 220 -8.68 -15.02 -12.82
C LYS A 220 -8.05 -13.73 -12.26
N TYR A 221 -6.95 -13.84 -11.53
CA TYR A 221 -6.22 -12.68 -11.01
C TYR A 221 -5.53 -11.92 -12.13
N PHE A 222 -4.99 -12.66 -13.10
CA PHE A 222 -4.34 -12.06 -14.26
C PHE A 222 -5.35 -11.34 -15.16
N ASP A 223 -6.55 -11.88 -15.34
CA ASP A 223 -7.64 -11.25 -16.09
C ASP A 223 -8.05 -9.90 -15.48
N VAL A 224 -8.12 -9.82 -14.14
CA VAL A 224 -8.39 -8.56 -13.43
C VAL A 224 -7.22 -7.58 -13.57
N LEU A 225 -5.99 -8.07 -13.46
CA LEU A 225 -4.77 -7.27 -13.66
C LEU A 225 -4.76 -6.67 -15.06
N GLU A 226 -4.94 -7.50 -16.09
CA GLU A 226 -4.88 -7.08 -17.49
C GLU A 226 -5.95 -6.03 -17.80
N ARG A 227 -7.19 -6.26 -17.36
CA ARG A 227 -8.28 -5.29 -17.52
C ARG A 227 -7.97 -3.96 -16.83
N THR A 228 -7.43 -4.00 -15.61
CA THR A 228 -7.04 -2.80 -14.87
C THR A 228 -5.90 -2.07 -15.57
N LEU A 229 -4.88 -2.79 -16.00
CA LEU A 229 -3.68 -2.23 -16.65
C LEU A 229 -4.04 -1.49 -17.96
N TYR A 230 -4.76 -2.19 -18.85
CA TYR A 230 -5.04 -1.65 -20.20
C TYR A 230 -6.22 -0.69 -20.26
N ASN A 231 -6.98 -0.53 -19.20
CA ASN A 231 -8.12 0.40 -19.16
C ASN A 231 -8.00 1.40 -18.00
N GLY A 232 -8.17 0.95 -16.75
CA GLY A 232 -8.23 1.84 -15.59
C GLY A 232 -6.91 2.56 -15.30
N LEU A 233 -5.76 1.94 -15.58
CA LEU A 233 -4.46 2.52 -15.29
C LEU A 233 -3.94 3.37 -16.48
N ILE A 234 -3.80 2.77 -17.67
CA ILE A 234 -3.11 3.42 -18.79
C ILE A 234 -3.90 4.64 -19.33
N SER A 235 -5.22 4.65 -19.17
CA SER A 235 -6.05 5.79 -19.53
C SER A 235 -5.74 7.07 -18.72
N GLY A 236 -5.12 6.91 -17.55
CA GLY A 236 -4.67 8.03 -16.72
C GLY A 236 -3.30 8.60 -17.13
N VAL A 237 -2.61 8.00 -18.08
CA VAL A 237 -1.27 8.41 -18.53
C VAL A 237 -1.39 9.10 -19.87
N SER A 238 -0.74 10.27 -20.04
CA SER A 238 -0.73 10.99 -21.32
C SER A 238 0.04 10.23 -22.41
N LEU A 239 -0.28 10.52 -23.68
CA LEU A 239 0.40 9.86 -24.81
C LEU A 239 1.89 10.20 -24.90
N ASP A 240 2.32 11.34 -24.36
CA ASP A 240 3.72 11.71 -24.23
C ASP A 240 4.44 11.05 -23.05
N ALA A 241 3.70 10.30 -22.24
CA ALA A 241 4.17 9.62 -21.02
C ALA A 241 4.82 10.55 -19.98
N VAL A 242 4.55 11.85 -20.01
CA VAL A 242 5.14 12.86 -19.10
C VAL A 242 4.14 13.34 -18.05
N SER A 243 2.83 13.25 -18.34
CA SER A 243 1.78 13.72 -17.45
C SER A 243 0.60 12.75 -17.38
N TYR A 244 -0.24 12.91 -16.35
CA TYR A 244 -1.51 12.19 -16.24
C TYR A 244 -2.61 12.98 -16.95
N THR A 245 -3.48 12.31 -17.72
CA THR A 245 -4.52 12.96 -18.53
C THR A 245 -5.83 13.17 -17.79
N HIS A 246 -6.11 12.40 -16.74
CA HIS A 246 -7.41 12.50 -16.08
C HIS A 246 -7.26 12.53 -14.58
N LEU A 247 -7.16 12.06 -13.67
CA LEU A 247 -7.03 12.33 -12.26
C LEU A 247 -5.55 12.39 -11.90
N ARG A 248 -5.09 13.56 -11.51
CA ARG A 248 -3.79 13.69 -10.90
C ARG A 248 -3.73 12.73 -9.72
N ALA A 249 -2.66 11.96 -9.63
CA ALA A 249 -2.28 11.38 -8.36
C ALA A 249 -2.15 12.57 -7.39
N HIS A 250 -3.05 12.70 -6.44
CA HIS A 250 -2.94 13.71 -5.39
C HIS A 250 -1.77 13.32 -4.50
N GLU A 251 -0.62 13.85 -4.83
CA GLU A 251 0.61 13.48 -4.16
C GLU A 251 0.63 13.93 -2.70
N THR A 252 -0.12 14.98 -2.34
CA THR A 252 -0.33 15.37 -0.94
C THR A 252 -1.36 16.50 -0.83
N PRO A 253 -1.99 16.73 0.36
CA PRO A 253 -2.83 17.90 0.62
C PRO A 253 -2.10 19.25 0.53
N GLU A 254 -0.80 19.26 0.30
CA GLU A 254 0.05 20.45 0.22
C GLU A 254 -0.07 21.18 -1.13
N HIS A 255 -0.77 20.59 -2.09
CA HIS A 255 -1.03 21.17 -3.40
C HIS A 255 -2.44 21.76 -3.56
N LEU A 256 -3.21 21.86 -2.46
CA LEU A 256 -4.50 22.56 -2.39
C LEU A 256 -4.36 23.92 -1.71
#